data_d1304addbd493613cdda334096b82ad1
#
_entry.id   d1304addbd493613cdda334096b82ad1
#
_cell.length_a   1.000
_cell.length_b   1.000
_cell.length_c   1.000
_cell.angle_alpha   90.00
_cell.angle_beta   90.00
_cell.angle_gamma   90.00
#
_symmetry.space_group_name_H-M   'P 1'
#
loop_
_entity.id
_entity.type
_entity.pdbx_description
1 polymer ?
#
loop_
_entity_poly.entity_id
_entity_poly.type
_entity_poly.pdbx_seq_one_letter_code
_entity_poly.pdbx_strand_id
1 'polypeptide(L)'
;MKVRDLTLLFIAGGKSSRFGGEPKMLSKIGPNEETLFEMSIGQMMNRIHIVQIHVVVNKENKDKIMEEVKRVNQKHEICKNITFNIQEIPEFRSKPWGTADAVSSAKEHIHTPFLLLNSDDLYDSKTFQFIGEQCDLSKNYIIGFTLGSTLSGNQKANRAFISVDKEEKVIELQEKLNIERDYYSNHQLENQYVSVNLLLLQPSVLSSMDHELNEFKSQHIEDATAEALLPNFLNSLMKQDILSMELFKTSGQWNGVTYKDDVQSVREAFLSPRKEN
;
A
#
# COMPACT_ATOMS: atom_id res chain seq x y z
N MET A 1 -12.43 24.09 -6.74
CA MET A 1 -11.96 22.70 -6.81
C MET A 1 -13.11 21.78 -6.37
N LYS A 2 -13.46 20.77 -7.15
CA LYS A 2 -14.39 19.74 -6.64
C LYS A 2 -13.66 19.00 -5.54
N VAL A 3 -14.17 19.05 -4.32
CA VAL A 3 -13.72 18.21 -3.20
C VAL A 3 -13.93 16.76 -3.65
N ARG A 4 -12.86 15.98 -3.68
CA ARG A 4 -12.87 14.62 -4.21
C ARG A 4 -12.81 13.65 -3.05
N ASP A 5 -13.95 13.06 -2.74
CA ASP A 5 -14.12 12.14 -1.63
C ASP A 5 -13.31 10.84 -1.85
N LEU A 6 -12.42 10.54 -0.93
CA LEU A 6 -11.53 9.39 -1.02
C LEU A 6 -11.53 8.59 0.29
N THR A 7 -11.65 7.29 0.18
CA THR A 7 -11.39 6.38 1.29
C THR A 7 -9.91 6.02 1.33
N LEU A 8 -9.31 6.02 2.52
CA LEU A 8 -7.99 5.41 2.74
C LEU A 8 -8.18 3.98 3.20
N LEU A 9 -7.61 3.03 2.45
CA LEU A 9 -7.57 1.62 2.81
C LEU A 9 -6.15 1.23 3.21
N PHE A 10 -5.91 1.06 4.51
CA PHE A 10 -4.64 0.57 5.03
C PHE A 10 -4.68 -0.94 5.24
N ILE A 11 -3.68 -1.65 4.69
CA ILE A 11 -3.51 -3.08 4.96
C ILE A 11 -2.48 -3.28 6.06
N ALA A 12 -2.94 -3.75 7.22
CA ALA A 12 -2.17 -3.99 8.44
C ALA A 12 -2.37 -5.41 9.00
N GLY A 13 -2.84 -6.36 8.14
CA GLY A 13 -3.13 -7.75 8.53
C GLY A 13 -1.88 -8.63 8.73
N GLY A 14 -0.69 -8.16 8.34
CA GLY A 14 0.55 -8.89 8.47
C GLY A 14 0.96 -9.15 9.93
N LYS A 15 1.63 -10.29 10.20
CA LYS A 15 2.07 -10.68 11.56
C LYS A 15 3.26 -9.89 12.09
N SER A 16 3.90 -9.04 11.30
CA SER A 16 5.10 -8.26 11.68
C SER A 16 6.21 -9.10 12.36
N SER A 17 6.35 -10.38 11.97
CA SER A 17 7.25 -11.34 12.64
C SER A 17 8.71 -10.89 12.66
N ARG A 18 9.18 -10.25 11.56
CA ARG A 18 10.53 -9.67 11.47
C ARG A 18 10.71 -8.44 12.35
N PHE A 19 9.63 -7.87 12.83
CA PHE A 19 9.59 -6.68 13.70
C PHE A 19 9.30 -7.03 15.17
N GLY A 20 9.31 -8.32 15.52
CA GLY A 20 9.04 -8.81 16.86
C GLY A 20 7.54 -8.87 17.21
N GLY A 21 6.67 -8.90 16.20
CA GLY A 21 5.21 -9.01 16.37
C GLY A 21 4.48 -7.67 16.60
N GLU A 22 5.20 -6.58 16.91
CA GLU A 22 4.57 -5.27 17.08
C GLU A 22 4.16 -4.67 15.72
N PRO A 23 2.99 -4.00 15.65
CA PRO A 23 2.55 -3.36 14.42
C PRO A 23 3.52 -2.24 14.01
N LYS A 24 4.10 -2.36 12.83
CA LYS A 24 5.09 -1.40 12.32
C LYS A 24 4.56 0.02 12.22
N MET A 25 3.27 0.19 11.90
CA MET A 25 2.63 1.49 11.82
C MET A 25 2.64 2.28 13.14
N LEU A 26 2.87 1.60 14.27
CA LEU A 26 2.98 2.23 15.60
C LEU A 26 4.41 2.69 15.92
N SER A 27 5.39 2.43 15.03
CA SER A 27 6.77 2.87 15.24
C SER A 27 6.87 4.38 15.26
N LYS A 28 7.54 4.90 16.27
CA LYS A 28 7.74 6.33 16.46
C LYS A 28 8.87 6.83 15.58
N ILE A 29 8.54 7.58 14.55
CA ILE A 29 9.47 8.09 13.54
C ILE A 29 9.49 9.61 13.43
N GLY A 30 8.42 10.28 13.86
CA GLY A 30 8.31 11.72 13.82
C GLY A 30 9.18 12.42 14.87
N PRO A 31 9.46 13.73 14.72
CA PRO A 31 10.30 14.50 15.62
C PRO A 31 9.70 14.64 17.03
N ASN A 32 8.37 14.63 17.15
CA ASN A 32 7.67 14.72 18.42
C ASN A 32 7.04 13.37 18.80
N GLU A 33 7.70 12.28 18.48
CA GLU A 33 7.24 10.90 18.75
C GLU A 33 5.97 10.50 17.99
N GLU A 34 5.68 11.17 16.86
CA GLU A 34 4.59 10.76 15.97
C GLU A 34 4.86 9.36 15.42
N THR A 35 3.83 8.55 15.36
CA THR A 35 3.92 7.20 14.78
C THR A 35 4.06 7.26 13.26
N LEU A 36 4.50 6.16 12.65
CA LEU A 36 4.54 6.01 11.19
C LEU A 36 3.17 6.30 10.57
N PHE A 37 2.08 5.79 11.20
CA PHE A 37 0.71 6.06 10.77
C PHE A 37 0.38 7.56 10.83
N GLU A 38 0.69 8.22 11.95
CA GLU A 38 0.43 9.66 12.11
C GLU A 38 1.23 10.49 11.09
N MET A 39 2.48 10.14 10.85
CA MET A 39 3.31 10.77 9.82
C MET A 39 2.75 10.54 8.41
N SER A 40 2.27 9.31 8.12
CA SER A 40 1.64 8.99 6.83
C SER A 40 0.39 9.83 6.60
N ILE A 41 -0.48 9.95 7.60
CA ILE A 41 -1.66 10.82 7.55
C ILE A 41 -1.26 12.28 7.32
N GLY A 42 -0.23 12.78 8.01
CA GLY A 42 0.27 14.15 7.84
C GLY A 42 0.71 14.47 6.40
N GLN A 43 1.22 13.48 5.64
CA GLN A 43 1.57 13.67 4.24
C GLN A 43 0.33 13.83 3.33
N MET A 44 -0.83 13.32 3.74
CA MET A 44 -2.08 13.33 2.97
C MET A 44 -2.95 14.55 3.28
N MET A 45 -2.89 15.04 4.51
CA MET A 45 -3.73 16.16 4.98
C MET A 45 -3.55 17.39 4.10
N ASN A 46 -4.68 18.07 3.81
CA ASN A 46 -4.76 19.26 2.95
C ASN A 46 -4.41 19.02 1.47
N ARG A 47 -4.16 17.78 1.05
CA ARG A 47 -3.84 17.41 -0.35
C ARG A 47 -4.93 16.56 -0.99
N ILE A 48 -5.52 15.68 -0.19
CA ILE A 48 -6.68 14.86 -0.59
C ILE A 48 -7.79 15.02 0.46
N HIS A 49 -9.04 14.89 0.04
CA HIS A 49 -10.19 14.94 0.93
C HIS A 49 -10.54 13.52 1.39
N ILE A 50 -10.25 13.23 2.66
CA ILE A 50 -10.45 11.91 3.26
C ILE A 50 -11.84 11.87 3.90
N VAL A 51 -12.72 11.00 3.39
CA VAL A 51 -14.07 10.80 3.93
C VAL A 51 -14.16 9.58 4.85
N GLN A 52 -13.24 8.62 4.68
CA GLN A 52 -13.19 7.41 5.47
C GLN A 52 -11.75 6.92 5.62
N ILE A 53 -11.43 6.38 6.79
CA ILE A 53 -10.25 5.54 7.02
C ILE A 53 -10.74 4.13 7.32
N HIS A 54 -10.35 3.17 6.48
CA HIS A 54 -10.58 1.75 6.70
C HIS A 54 -9.27 1.02 6.89
N VAL A 55 -9.17 0.18 7.93
CA VAL A 55 -7.94 -0.55 8.24
C VAL A 55 -8.22 -2.05 8.36
N VAL A 56 -7.57 -2.82 7.50
CA VAL A 56 -7.57 -4.29 7.60
C VAL A 56 -6.50 -4.70 8.58
N VAL A 57 -6.89 -5.37 9.66
CA VAL A 57 -6.00 -5.74 10.78
C VAL A 57 -5.94 -7.26 10.96
N ASN A 58 -4.93 -7.76 11.67
CA ASN A 58 -4.97 -9.10 12.23
C ASN A 58 -5.59 -9.09 13.63
N LYS A 59 -6.05 -10.26 14.09
CA LYS A 59 -6.72 -10.42 15.38
C LYS A 59 -5.83 -10.01 16.57
N GLU A 60 -4.52 -10.27 16.47
CA GLU A 60 -3.55 -10.05 17.56
C GLU A 60 -3.30 -8.55 17.82
N ASN A 61 -3.26 -7.75 16.75
CA ASN A 61 -2.87 -6.34 16.79
C ASN A 61 -4.05 -5.36 16.70
N LYS A 62 -5.28 -5.88 16.54
CA LYS A 62 -6.49 -5.08 16.31
C LYS A 62 -6.63 -3.93 17.30
N ASP A 63 -6.60 -4.22 18.59
CA ASP A 63 -6.93 -3.21 19.61
C ASP A 63 -5.88 -2.09 19.65
N LYS A 64 -4.59 -2.42 19.57
CA LYS A 64 -3.50 -1.43 19.51
C LYS A 64 -3.63 -0.52 18.28
N ILE A 65 -3.92 -1.12 17.11
CA ILE A 65 -4.09 -0.36 15.86
C ILE A 65 -5.34 0.52 15.93
N MET A 66 -6.46 -0.01 16.43
CA MET A 66 -7.70 0.76 16.57
C MET A 66 -7.53 1.96 17.50
N GLU A 67 -6.85 1.79 18.61
CA GLU A 67 -6.55 2.88 19.55
C GLU A 67 -5.76 3.99 18.88
N GLU A 68 -4.68 3.63 18.20
CA GLU A 68 -3.82 4.58 17.48
C GLU A 68 -4.56 5.34 16.37
N VAL A 69 -5.29 4.62 15.51
CA VAL A 69 -6.04 5.24 14.40
C VAL A 69 -7.08 6.24 14.94
N LYS A 70 -7.80 5.87 16.02
CA LYS A 70 -8.76 6.76 16.67
C LYS A 70 -8.09 7.97 17.29
N ARG A 71 -6.95 7.77 17.98
CA ARG A 71 -6.15 8.85 18.58
C ARG A 71 -5.72 9.87 17.53
N VAL A 72 -5.12 9.38 16.43
CA VAL A 72 -4.65 10.24 15.35
C VAL A 72 -5.80 10.97 14.66
N ASN A 73 -6.91 10.26 14.39
CA ASN A 73 -8.08 10.89 13.81
C ASN A 73 -8.68 11.98 14.71
N GLN A 74 -8.76 11.74 16.02
CA GLN A 74 -9.23 12.74 16.98
C GLN A 74 -8.29 13.95 17.06
N LYS A 75 -6.98 13.71 17.07
CA LYS A 75 -5.97 14.77 17.14
C LYS A 75 -6.01 15.72 15.93
N HIS A 76 -6.27 15.17 14.76
CA HIS A 76 -6.18 15.89 13.47
C HIS A 76 -7.54 16.15 12.80
N GLU A 77 -8.63 15.69 13.38
CA GLU A 77 -10.01 15.84 12.86
C GLU A 77 -10.15 15.44 11.39
N ILE A 78 -9.59 14.24 11.02
CA ILE A 78 -9.39 13.85 9.63
C ILE A 78 -10.71 13.55 8.91
N CYS A 79 -11.50 12.63 9.48
CA CYS A 79 -12.78 12.20 8.93
C CYS A 79 -13.75 11.70 10.01
N LYS A 80 -15.02 11.55 9.65
CA LYS A 80 -16.06 11.06 10.56
C LYS A 80 -16.18 9.52 10.57
N ASN A 81 -15.75 8.87 9.50
CA ASN A 81 -15.94 7.44 9.29
C ASN A 81 -14.63 6.68 9.45
N ILE A 82 -14.52 5.89 10.53
CA ILE A 82 -13.39 4.99 10.77
C ILE A 82 -13.95 3.58 10.94
N THR A 83 -13.49 2.67 10.10
CA THR A 83 -13.94 1.28 10.10
C THR A 83 -12.75 0.31 10.10
N PHE A 84 -12.99 -0.91 10.56
CA PHE A 84 -11.97 -1.96 10.65
C PHE A 84 -12.58 -3.30 10.29
N ASN A 85 -11.81 -4.16 9.67
CA ASN A 85 -12.12 -5.58 9.57
C ASN A 85 -10.89 -6.43 9.88
N ILE A 86 -11.11 -7.67 10.26
CA ILE A 86 -10.03 -8.63 10.52
C ILE A 86 -9.76 -9.41 9.25
N GLN A 87 -8.49 -9.48 8.85
CA GLN A 87 -8.04 -10.47 7.89
C GLN A 87 -7.93 -11.82 8.60
N GLU A 88 -8.84 -12.73 8.27
CA GLU A 88 -8.90 -14.04 8.92
C GLU A 88 -7.75 -14.95 8.47
N ILE A 89 -7.20 -15.68 9.42
CA ILE A 89 -6.21 -16.74 9.16
C ILE A 89 -6.89 -18.06 9.49
N PRO A 90 -7.20 -18.91 8.49
CA PRO A 90 -7.78 -20.22 8.75
C PRO A 90 -6.91 -21.09 9.69
N GLU A 91 -7.51 -21.96 10.49
CA GLU A 91 -6.82 -22.78 11.48
C GLU A 91 -5.68 -23.65 10.88
N PHE A 92 -5.85 -24.07 9.63
CA PHE A 92 -4.83 -24.87 8.92
C PHE A 92 -3.64 -24.05 8.40
N ARG A 93 -3.65 -22.70 8.59
CA ARG A 93 -2.59 -21.80 8.11
C ARG A 93 -1.89 -21.10 9.26
N SER A 94 -0.59 -20.87 9.09
CA SER A 94 0.20 -20.08 10.04
C SER A 94 0.27 -18.59 9.67
N LYS A 95 -0.14 -18.22 8.44
CA LYS A 95 -0.12 -16.84 7.91
C LYS A 95 -1.37 -16.56 7.08
N PRO A 96 -1.75 -15.26 6.90
CA PRO A 96 -2.88 -14.90 6.05
C PRO A 96 -2.62 -15.32 4.59
N TRP A 97 -3.68 -15.29 3.77
CA TRP A 97 -3.60 -15.67 2.36
C TRP A 97 -2.79 -14.71 1.49
N GLY A 98 -2.50 -13.50 1.95
CA GLY A 98 -1.68 -12.52 1.22
C GLY A 98 -2.37 -11.17 1.03
N THR A 99 -1.76 -10.32 0.18
CA THR A 99 -2.21 -8.93 0.00
C THR A 99 -3.54 -8.82 -0.75
N ALA A 100 -3.81 -9.70 -1.73
CA ALA A 100 -5.10 -9.72 -2.41
C ALA A 100 -6.25 -10.05 -1.45
N ASP A 101 -6.04 -11.00 -0.54
CA ASP A 101 -7.01 -11.36 0.49
C ASP A 101 -7.29 -10.21 1.46
N ALA A 102 -6.24 -9.53 1.92
CA ALA A 102 -6.40 -8.35 2.76
C ALA A 102 -7.26 -7.27 2.08
N VAL A 103 -6.96 -6.95 0.81
CA VAL A 103 -7.70 -5.94 0.04
C VAL A 103 -9.15 -6.37 -0.19
N SER A 104 -9.38 -7.60 -0.65
CA SER A 104 -10.73 -8.12 -0.92
C SER A 104 -11.60 -8.19 0.34
N SER A 105 -11.01 -8.45 1.51
CA SER A 105 -11.75 -8.51 2.78
C SER A 105 -12.42 -7.18 3.18
N ALA A 106 -12.01 -6.05 2.58
CA ALA A 106 -12.59 -4.73 2.83
C ALA A 106 -13.84 -4.43 2.00
N LYS A 107 -14.29 -5.33 1.10
CA LYS A 107 -15.33 -5.04 0.08
C LYS A 107 -16.64 -4.52 0.65
N GLU A 108 -17.09 -5.03 1.80
CA GLU A 108 -18.35 -4.64 2.42
C GLU A 108 -18.28 -3.25 3.11
N HIS A 109 -17.09 -2.66 3.18
CA HIS A 109 -16.84 -1.40 3.89
C HIS A 109 -16.45 -0.24 2.98
N ILE A 110 -16.07 -0.51 1.73
CA ILE A 110 -15.54 0.49 0.79
C ILE A 110 -16.56 0.77 -0.31
N HIS A 111 -17.11 1.99 -0.34
CA HIS A 111 -18.16 2.39 -1.28
C HIS A 111 -17.82 3.63 -2.12
N THR A 112 -16.66 4.22 -1.88
CA THR A 112 -16.11 5.36 -2.64
C THR A 112 -14.78 4.96 -3.27
N PRO A 113 -14.27 5.68 -4.28
CA PRO A 113 -12.91 5.50 -4.74
C PRO A 113 -11.95 5.47 -3.54
N PHE A 114 -10.97 4.59 -3.59
CA PHE A 114 -10.10 4.40 -2.44
C PHE A 114 -8.63 4.37 -2.82
N LEU A 115 -7.82 4.90 -1.91
CA LEU A 115 -6.38 4.82 -1.98
C LEU A 115 -5.91 3.66 -1.09
N LEU A 116 -5.38 2.62 -1.73
CA LEU A 116 -4.77 1.48 -1.04
C LEU A 116 -3.36 1.82 -0.61
N LEU A 117 -3.04 1.54 0.64
CA LEU A 117 -1.72 1.80 1.24
C LEU A 117 -1.27 0.62 2.11
N ASN A 118 0.02 0.32 2.08
CA ASN A 118 0.60 -0.50 3.13
C ASN A 118 0.70 0.33 4.43
N SER A 119 0.46 -0.29 5.55
CA SER A 119 0.51 0.38 6.85
C SER A 119 1.93 0.64 7.38
N ASP A 120 2.93 0.05 6.75
CA ASP A 120 4.36 0.14 7.11
C ASP A 120 5.17 0.98 6.11
N ASP A 121 4.48 1.70 5.22
CA ASP A 121 5.08 2.57 4.22
C ASP A 121 4.81 4.05 4.52
N LEU A 122 5.79 4.89 4.21
CA LEU A 122 5.69 6.33 4.25
C LEU A 122 5.96 6.90 2.86
N TYR A 123 4.95 7.57 2.32
CA TYR A 123 5.00 8.25 1.03
C TYR A 123 5.10 9.76 1.25
N ASP A 124 5.84 10.46 0.43
CA ASP A 124 5.99 11.89 0.60
C ASP A 124 4.76 12.69 0.12
N SER A 125 4.65 13.90 0.62
CA SER A 125 3.51 14.77 0.38
C SER A 125 3.31 15.17 -1.09
N LYS A 126 4.38 15.20 -1.90
CA LYS A 126 4.30 15.52 -3.34
C LYS A 126 3.46 14.47 -4.07
N THR A 127 3.63 13.18 -3.69
CA THR A 127 2.82 12.09 -4.26
C THR A 127 1.33 12.34 -4.04
N PHE A 128 0.91 12.72 -2.83
CA PHE A 128 -0.51 12.97 -2.54
C PHE A 128 -1.02 14.28 -3.13
N GLN A 129 -0.18 15.30 -3.23
CA GLN A 129 -0.52 16.53 -3.94
C GLN A 129 -0.86 16.22 -5.40
N PHE A 130 -0.03 15.46 -6.11
CA PHE A 130 -0.28 15.06 -7.49
C PHE A 130 -1.54 14.21 -7.62
N ILE A 131 -1.78 13.25 -6.72
CA ILE A 131 -3.01 12.46 -6.71
C ILE A 131 -4.23 13.37 -6.58
N GLY A 132 -4.21 14.31 -5.64
CA GLY A 132 -5.32 15.24 -5.42
C GLY A 132 -5.58 16.20 -6.57
N GLU A 133 -4.54 16.63 -7.29
CA GLU A 133 -4.64 17.62 -8.36
C GLU A 133 -4.92 16.99 -9.74
N GLN A 134 -4.35 15.83 -10.04
CA GLN A 134 -4.26 15.29 -11.40
C GLN A 134 -5.04 14.00 -11.62
N CYS A 135 -5.21 13.12 -10.61
CA CYS A 135 -5.93 11.88 -10.82
C CYS A 135 -7.42 12.11 -11.01
N ASP A 136 -8.00 11.44 -12.02
CA ASP A 136 -9.43 11.33 -12.18
C ASP A 136 -9.97 10.21 -11.30
N LEU A 137 -10.72 10.54 -10.25
CA LEU A 137 -11.26 9.56 -9.31
C LEU A 137 -12.29 8.59 -9.91
N SER A 138 -12.65 8.72 -11.19
CA SER A 138 -13.46 7.72 -11.90
C SER A 138 -12.62 6.59 -12.53
N LYS A 139 -11.30 6.71 -12.51
CA LYS A 139 -10.36 5.74 -13.08
C LYS A 139 -9.57 5.01 -11.99
N ASN A 140 -8.87 3.97 -12.40
CA ASN A 140 -7.92 3.26 -11.54
C ASN A 140 -6.50 3.63 -11.91
N TYR A 141 -5.66 3.84 -10.89
CA TYR A 141 -4.24 4.17 -11.08
C TYR A 141 -3.36 3.29 -10.20
N ILE A 142 -2.20 2.94 -10.74
CA ILE A 142 -1.07 2.47 -9.95
C ILE A 142 -0.04 3.60 -9.88
N ILE A 143 0.35 3.96 -8.68
CA ILE A 143 1.35 4.99 -8.45
C ILE A 143 2.73 4.32 -8.50
N GLY A 144 3.46 4.61 -9.58
CA GLY A 144 4.76 4.01 -9.85
C GLY A 144 5.90 4.86 -9.32
N PHE A 145 6.80 4.22 -8.61
CA PHE A 145 8.08 4.76 -8.16
C PHE A 145 9.20 4.18 -9.00
N THR A 146 10.29 4.91 -9.21
CA THR A 146 11.45 4.34 -9.90
C THR A 146 12.06 3.23 -9.04
N LEU A 147 12.51 2.14 -9.66
CA LEU A 147 13.10 1.01 -8.94
C LEU A 147 14.21 1.48 -7.99
N GLY A 148 15.11 2.33 -8.48
CA GLY A 148 16.24 2.83 -7.69
C GLY A 148 15.81 3.60 -6.43
N SER A 149 14.67 4.32 -6.46
CA SER A 149 14.15 5.05 -5.30
C SER A 149 13.52 4.13 -4.24
N THR A 150 13.26 2.87 -4.58
CA THR A 150 12.64 1.89 -3.67
C THR A 150 13.61 0.85 -3.12
N LEU A 151 14.89 0.95 -3.45
CA LEU A 151 15.94 0.05 -2.97
C LEU A 151 16.78 0.78 -1.91
N SER A 152 16.73 0.33 -0.67
CA SER A 152 17.50 0.89 0.45
C SER A 152 18.66 -0.03 0.83
N GLY A 153 19.86 0.53 0.96
CA GLY A 153 21.05 -0.20 1.43
C GLY A 153 21.37 -1.45 0.61
N ASN A 154 21.76 -2.53 1.28
CA ASN A 154 22.08 -3.84 0.70
C ASN A 154 20.96 -4.87 0.89
N GLN A 155 19.75 -4.42 1.24
CA GLN A 155 18.64 -5.32 1.50
C GLN A 155 17.98 -5.77 0.19
N LYS A 156 17.53 -7.03 0.17
CA LYS A 156 16.72 -7.59 -0.93
C LYS A 156 15.30 -7.08 -0.81
N ALA A 157 14.72 -6.70 -1.94
CA ALA A 157 13.34 -6.23 -2.01
C ALA A 157 12.53 -7.04 -3.03
N ASN A 158 11.23 -7.18 -2.77
CA ASN A 158 10.27 -7.70 -3.75
C ASN A 158 9.52 -6.52 -4.35
N ARG A 159 9.40 -6.47 -5.67
CA ARG A 159 8.70 -5.37 -6.38
C ARG A 159 7.93 -5.91 -7.58
N ALA A 160 6.73 -5.40 -7.79
CA ALA A 160 6.03 -5.62 -9.03
C ALA A 160 6.48 -4.58 -10.08
N PHE A 161 7.12 -5.03 -11.14
CA PHE A 161 7.52 -4.19 -12.27
C PHE A 161 6.28 -3.85 -13.08
N ILE A 162 6.15 -2.58 -13.47
CA ILE A 162 5.00 -2.06 -14.19
C ILE A 162 5.39 -1.90 -15.65
N SER A 163 4.67 -2.60 -16.53
CA SER A 163 4.76 -2.42 -17.98
C SER A 163 3.52 -1.66 -18.48
N VAL A 164 3.73 -0.70 -19.37
CA VAL A 164 2.67 0.13 -19.93
C VAL A 164 2.75 0.18 -21.45
N ASP A 165 1.63 0.51 -22.08
CA ASP A 165 1.56 0.86 -23.48
C ASP A 165 1.97 2.33 -23.72
N LYS A 166 1.79 2.82 -24.97
CA LYS A 166 2.15 4.19 -25.36
C LYS A 166 1.27 5.27 -24.73
N GLU A 167 0.13 4.87 -24.17
CA GLU A 167 -0.87 5.74 -23.54
C GLU A 167 -0.79 5.69 -22.02
N GLU A 168 0.30 5.11 -21.45
CA GLU A 168 0.51 4.87 -20.01
C GLU A 168 -0.52 3.92 -19.38
N LYS A 169 -1.27 3.16 -20.20
CA LYS A 169 -2.14 2.10 -19.70
C LYS A 169 -1.31 0.91 -19.27
N VAL A 170 -1.58 0.41 -18.06
CA VAL A 170 -0.88 -0.76 -17.52
C VAL A 170 -1.28 -2.02 -18.28
N ILE A 171 -0.29 -2.74 -18.80
CA ILE A 171 -0.48 -4.00 -19.54
C ILE A 171 -0.03 -5.21 -18.72
N GLU A 172 0.91 -5.03 -17.80
CA GLU A 172 1.40 -6.12 -16.95
C GLU A 172 2.03 -5.59 -15.66
N LEU A 173 1.84 -6.36 -14.59
CA LEU A 173 2.53 -6.24 -13.30
C LEU A 173 3.31 -7.52 -13.06
N GLN A 174 4.63 -7.46 -13.13
CA GLN A 174 5.49 -8.63 -12.95
C GLN A 174 6.17 -8.60 -11.59
N GLU A 175 5.76 -9.47 -10.67
CA GLU A 175 6.42 -9.61 -9.37
C GLU A 175 7.82 -10.17 -9.54
N LYS A 176 8.82 -9.45 -9.04
CA LYS A 176 10.22 -9.88 -8.97
C LYS A 176 10.66 -9.94 -7.53
N LEU A 177 11.22 -11.08 -7.17
CA LEU A 177 11.62 -11.37 -5.80
C LEU A 177 13.13 -11.17 -5.62
N ASN A 178 13.53 -10.79 -4.40
CA ASN A 178 14.92 -10.70 -3.98
C ASN A 178 15.79 -9.77 -4.85
N ILE A 179 15.24 -8.63 -5.28
CA ILE A 179 15.98 -7.63 -6.04
C ILE A 179 17.00 -6.96 -5.13
N GLU A 180 18.25 -6.94 -5.56
CA GLU A 180 19.36 -6.24 -4.90
C GLU A 180 19.73 -4.96 -5.68
N ARG A 181 20.43 -4.03 -5.04
CA ARG A 181 20.87 -2.79 -5.68
C ARG A 181 21.77 -3.04 -6.89
N ASP A 182 22.60 -4.07 -6.84
CA ASP A 182 23.46 -4.46 -7.97
C ASP A 182 22.66 -4.92 -9.18
N TYR A 183 21.49 -5.54 -8.96
CA TYR A 183 20.55 -5.88 -10.03
C TYR A 183 20.12 -4.64 -10.81
N TYR A 184 19.78 -3.56 -10.11
CA TYR A 184 19.40 -2.29 -10.70
C TYR A 184 20.52 -1.71 -11.57
N SER A 185 21.74 -1.61 -11.04
CA SER A 185 22.90 -1.05 -11.71
C SER A 185 23.33 -1.87 -12.93
N ASN A 186 23.29 -3.20 -12.81
CA ASN A 186 23.71 -4.11 -13.87
C ASN A 186 22.73 -4.19 -15.06
N HIS A 187 21.46 -3.84 -14.86
CA HIS A 187 20.40 -3.97 -15.87
C HIS A 187 19.92 -2.64 -16.46
N GLN A 188 20.55 -1.51 -16.12
CA GLN A 188 20.20 -0.16 -16.61
C GLN A 188 18.70 0.16 -16.43
N LEU A 189 18.18 -0.15 -15.25
CA LEU A 189 16.74 -0.01 -14.93
C LEU A 189 16.38 1.35 -14.29
N GLU A 190 17.11 2.42 -14.65
CA GLU A 190 16.90 3.76 -14.08
C GLU A 190 15.46 4.27 -14.28
N ASN A 191 14.88 3.93 -15.42
CA ASN A 191 13.54 4.37 -15.81
C ASN A 191 12.46 3.32 -15.52
N GLN A 192 12.80 2.19 -14.89
CA GLN A 192 11.81 1.17 -14.56
C GLN A 192 10.94 1.62 -13.39
N TYR A 193 9.63 1.67 -13.63
CA TYR A 193 8.65 1.91 -12.58
C TYR A 193 8.20 0.61 -11.92
N VAL A 194 8.04 0.67 -10.62
CA VAL A 194 7.62 -0.47 -9.78
C VAL A 194 6.50 -0.05 -8.84
N SER A 195 5.68 -1.02 -8.46
CA SER A 195 4.66 -0.87 -7.42
C SER A 195 5.24 -1.11 -6.04
N VAL A 196 4.78 -0.29 -5.10
CA VAL A 196 4.92 -0.47 -3.64
C VAL A 196 3.55 -0.54 -2.98
N ASN A 197 2.52 -1.02 -3.71
CA ASN A 197 1.13 -1.12 -3.28
C ASN A 197 0.46 0.24 -2.95
N LEU A 198 0.85 1.32 -3.62
CA LEU A 198 0.09 2.56 -3.61
C LEU A 198 -0.80 2.59 -4.87
N LEU A 199 -2.11 2.39 -4.69
CA LEU A 199 -3.07 2.31 -5.79
C LEU A 199 -4.31 3.14 -5.50
N LEU A 200 -4.79 3.87 -6.50
CA LEU A 200 -6.12 4.49 -6.48
C LEU A 200 -7.07 3.60 -7.27
N LEU A 201 -8.06 3.05 -6.61
CA LEU A 201 -8.95 2.04 -7.19
C LEU A 201 -10.43 2.37 -6.97
N GLN A 202 -11.26 1.87 -7.89
CA GLN A 202 -12.71 1.88 -7.77
C GLN A 202 -13.20 0.74 -6.88
N PRO A 203 -14.30 0.91 -6.11
CA PRO A 203 -14.86 -0.15 -5.27
C PRO A 203 -15.20 -1.44 -6.02
N SER A 204 -15.57 -1.34 -7.30
CA SER A 204 -15.88 -2.50 -8.16
C SER A 204 -14.74 -3.51 -8.26
N VAL A 205 -13.48 -3.06 -8.15
CA VAL A 205 -12.29 -3.93 -8.18
C VAL A 205 -12.33 -4.95 -7.04
N LEU A 206 -12.82 -4.57 -5.85
CA LEU A 206 -12.91 -5.45 -4.70
C LEU A 206 -13.84 -6.64 -4.95
N SER A 207 -15.01 -6.36 -5.53
CA SER A 207 -15.99 -7.41 -5.87
C SER A 207 -15.48 -8.33 -6.99
N SER A 208 -14.79 -7.75 -7.98
CA SER A 208 -14.23 -8.53 -9.10
C SER A 208 -13.11 -9.47 -8.63
N MET A 209 -12.27 -9.03 -7.68
CA MET A 209 -11.22 -9.86 -7.10
C MET A 209 -11.75 -11.02 -6.25
N ASP A 210 -12.90 -10.86 -5.61
CA ASP A 210 -13.43 -11.84 -4.65
C ASP A 210 -13.68 -13.21 -5.29
N HIS A 211 -14.20 -13.25 -6.52
CA HIS A 211 -14.43 -14.49 -7.23
C HIS A 211 -13.14 -15.28 -7.47
N GLU A 212 -12.15 -14.63 -8.07
CA GLU A 212 -10.85 -15.27 -8.35
C GLU A 212 -10.11 -15.66 -7.05
N LEU A 213 -10.26 -14.87 -6.00
CA LEU A 213 -9.66 -15.17 -4.71
C LEU A 213 -10.27 -16.43 -4.08
N ASN A 214 -11.58 -16.62 -4.20
CA ASN A 214 -12.24 -17.81 -3.70
C ASN A 214 -11.82 -19.07 -4.48
N GLU A 215 -11.65 -18.96 -5.80
CA GLU A 215 -11.09 -20.04 -6.61
C GLU A 215 -9.64 -20.35 -6.21
N PHE A 216 -8.80 -19.34 -6.08
CA PHE A 216 -7.42 -19.50 -5.62
C PHE A 216 -7.34 -20.21 -4.27
N LYS A 217 -8.13 -19.77 -3.28
CA LYS A 217 -8.18 -20.39 -1.95
C LYS A 217 -8.60 -21.86 -2.01
N SER A 218 -9.58 -22.18 -2.86
CA SER A 218 -10.07 -23.56 -3.04
C SER A 218 -9.01 -24.46 -3.66
N GLN A 219 -8.28 -23.96 -4.65
CA GLN A 219 -7.21 -24.70 -5.33
C GLN A 219 -5.98 -24.93 -4.45
N HIS A 220 -5.74 -24.05 -3.47
CA HIS A 220 -4.57 -24.09 -2.60
C HIS A 220 -4.90 -24.43 -1.15
N ILE A 221 -6.05 -25.07 -0.90
CA ILE A 221 -6.52 -25.37 0.46
C ILE A 221 -5.52 -26.21 1.27
N GLU A 222 -4.77 -27.10 0.61
CA GLU A 222 -3.76 -27.95 1.23
C GLU A 222 -2.36 -27.30 1.27
N ASP A 223 -2.16 -26.17 0.57
CA ASP A 223 -0.89 -25.44 0.56
C ASP A 223 -0.89 -24.31 1.58
N ALA A 224 -0.40 -24.60 2.78
CA ALA A 224 -0.29 -23.61 3.87
C ALA A 224 0.65 -22.43 3.54
N THR A 225 1.44 -22.51 2.46
CA THR A 225 2.43 -21.50 2.07
C THR A 225 1.99 -20.62 0.90
N ALA A 226 0.96 -21.00 0.14
CA ALA A 226 0.45 -20.23 -0.99
C ALA A 226 0.10 -18.79 -0.58
N GLU A 227 0.46 -17.83 -1.43
CA GLU A 227 0.19 -16.41 -1.20
C GLU A 227 -0.57 -15.78 -2.37
N ALA A 228 -1.73 -15.23 -2.08
CA ALA A 228 -2.52 -14.43 -3.01
C ALA A 228 -1.90 -13.04 -3.14
N LEU A 229 -0.94 -12.89 -4.03
CA LEU A 229 -0.24 -11.62 -4.29
C LEU A 229 -1.13 -10.69 -5.12
N LEU A 230 -1.36 -9.48 -4.65
CA LEU A 230 -2.23 -8.49 -5.30
C LEU A 230 -1.90 -8.25 -6.78
N PRO A 231 -0.63 -8.10 -7.21
CA PRO A 231 -0.31 -7.90 -8.62
C PRO A 231 -0.82 -9.00 -9.54
N ASN A 232 -0.86 -10.26 -9.08
CA ASN A 232 -1.33 -11.39 -9.89
C ASN A 232 -2.84 -11.29 -10.17
N PHE A 233 -3.63 -10.91 -9.17
CA PHE A 233 -5.07 -10.73 -9.31
C PHE A 233 -5.41 -9.51 -10.16
N LEU A 234 -4.70 -8.39 -10.00
CA LEU A 234 -4.86 -7.23 -10.87
C LEU A 234 -4.52 -7.58 -12.33
N ASN A 235 -3.47 -8.35 -12.58
CA ASN A 235 -3.15 -8.85 -13.92
C ASN A 235 -4.26 -9.72 -14.51
N SER A 236 -4.83 -10.61 -13.71
CA SER A 236 -5.93 -11.47 -14.16
C SER A 236 -7.14 -10.65 -14.59
N LEU A 237 -7.54 -9.67 -13.76
CA LEU A 237 -8.64 -8.77 -14.08
C LEU A 237 -8.37 -7.90 -15.33
N MET A 238 -7.13 -7.47 -15.54
CA MET A 238 -6.74 -6.72 -16.73
C MET A 238 -6.80 -7.59 -18.00
N LYS A 239 -6.34 -8.84 -17.92
CA LYS A 239 -6.40 -9.79 -19.04
C LYS A 239 -7.83 -10.18 -19.45
N GLN A 240 -8.78 -10.08 -18.52
CA GLN A 240 -10.20 -10.31 -18.75
C GLN A 240 -10.96 -9.05 -19.17
N ASP A 241 -10.29 -7.93 -19.38
CA ASP A 241 -10.89 -6.62 -19.67
C ASP A 241 -11.89 -6.11 -18.59
N ILE A 242 -11.79 -6.66 -17.37
CA ILE A 242 -12.60 -6.26 -16.20
C ILE A 242 -11.99 -5.01 -15.54
N LEU A 243 -10.66 -4.90 -15.53
CA LEU A 243 -9.91 -3.80 -14.94
C LEU A 243 -9.08 -3.08 -16.00
N SER A 244 -9.21 -1.77 -16.04
CA SER A 244 -8.26 -0.90 -16.74
C SER A 244 -7.59 0.01 -15.72
N MET A 245 -6.27 0.10 -15.76
CA MET A 245 -5.45 0.97 -14.89
C MET A 245 -4.47 1.80 -15.71
N GLU A 246 -4.20 3.01 -15.24
CA GLU A 246 -3.17 3.89 -15.77
C GLU A 246 -1.98 3.96 -14.80
N LEU A 247 -0.75 4.08 -15.32
CA LEU A 247 0.42 4.36 -14.52
C LEU A 247 0.48 5.85 -14.21
N PHE A 248 0.49 6.18 -12.92
CA PHE A 248 0.80 7.52 -12.45
C PHE A 248 2.23 7.57 -11.94
N LYS A 249 3.13 8.22 -12.68
CA LYS A 249 4.55 8.33 -12.35
C LYS A 249 4.76 9.40 -11.28
N THR A 250 5.32 9.05 -10.13
CA THR A 250 5.69 10.02 -9.10
C THR A 250 7.20 10.21 -9.01
N SER A 251 7.61 11.46 -8.77
CA SER A 251 8.97 11.79 -8.33
C SER A 251 9.09 11.88 -6.80
N GLY A 252 8.02 11.56 -6.09
CA GLY A 252 7.99 11.54 -4.64
C GLY A 252 8.87 10.43 -4.05
N GLN A 253 9.19 10.56 -2.76
CA GLN A 253 9.95 9.56 -2.04
C GLN A 253 9.02 8.53 -1.41
N TRP A 254 9.53 7.30 -1.34
CA TRP A 254 8.93 6.20 -0.59
C TRP A 254 9.94 5.63 0.39
N ASN A 255 9.49 5.33 1.59
CA ASN A 255 10.30 4.69 2.63
C ASN A 255 9.47 3.60 3.31
N GLY A 256 9.91 2.36 3.22
CA GLY A 256 9.26 1.22 3.89
C GLY A 256 9.98 0.82 5.16
N VAL A 257 9.24 0.42 6.17
CA VAL A 257 9.77 -0.14 7.42
C VAL A 257 9.61 -1.65 7.40
N THR A 258 10.70 -2.36 7.13
CA THR A 258 10.71 -3.83 7.10
C THR A 258 11.32 -4.42 8.38
N TYR A 259 12.40 -3.85 8.86
CA TYR A 259 13.14 -4.23 10.06
C TYR A 259 13.15 -3.10 11.08
N LYS A 260 13.47 -3.41 12.34
CA LYS A 260 13.57 -2.37 13.40
C LYS A 260 14.61 -1.30 13.08
N ASP A 261 15.69 -1.68 12.43
CA ASP A 261 16.77 -0.77 12.05
C ASP A 261 16.35 0.23 10.97
N ASP A 262 15.33 -0.09 10.15
CA ASP A 262 14.78 0.82 9.15
C ASP A 262 14.12 2.04 9.80
N VAL A 263 13.59 1.91 11.02
CA VAL A 263 12.93 3.00 11.76
C VAL A 263 13.84 4.22 11.86
N GLN A 264 15.10 4.01 12.22
CA GLN A 264 16.08 5.10 12.34
C GLN A 264 16.39 5.72 10.98
N SER A 265 16.58 4.90 9.95
CA SER A 265 16.86 5.36 8.59
C SER A 265 15.69 6.18 8.01
N VAL A 266 14.45 5.72 8.22
CA VAL A 266 13.23 6.43 7.80
C VAL A 266 13.11 7.75 8.55
N ARG A 267 13.35 7.76 9.86
CA ARG A 267 13.36 8.98 10.68
C ARG A 267 14.36 9.99 10.15
N GLU A 268 15.60 9.59 9.91
CA GLU A 268 16.66 10.45 9.38
C GLU A 268 16.33 11.01 7.99
N ALA A 269 15.82 10.17 7.09
CA ALA A 269 15.41 10.58 5.74
C ALA A 269 14.31 11.65 5.75
N PHE A 270 13.39 11.59 6.74
CA PHE A 270 12.28 12.53 6.87
C PHE A 270 12.62 13.80 7.62
N LEU A 271 13.56 13.74 8.56
CA LEU A 271 13.99 14.89 9.38
C LEU A 271 15.13 15.68 8.73
N SER A 272 15.85 15.10 7.78
CA SER A 272 16.92 15.82 7.07
C SER A 272 16.33 16.94 6.23
N PRO A 273 16.87 18.16 6.30
CA PRO A 273 16.44 19.26 5.43
C PRO A 273 16.64 18.84 3.97
N ARG A 274 15.56 18.90 3.19
CA ARG A 274 15.58 18.57 1.77
C ARG A 274 16.61 19.48 1.07
N LYS A 275 17.62 18.89 0.45
CA LYS A 275 18.37 19.60 -0.58
C LYS A 275 17.42 19.76 -1.76
N GLU A 276 16.86 20.95 -1.94
CA GLU A 276 16.19 21.33 -3.18
C GLU A 276 17.26 21.33 -4.29
N ASN A 277 17.14 20.39 -5.20
CA ASN A 277 17.88 20.40 -6.48
C ASN A 277 16.99 20.98 -7.56
#